data_57eca8876e709835bd55e0551087723b
#
_entry.id   57eca8876e709835bd55e0551087723b
#
_cell.length_a   1.000
_cell.length_b   1.000
_cell.length_c   1.000
_cell.angle_alpha   90.00
_cell.angle_beta   90.00
_cell.angle_gamma   90.00
#
_symmetry.space_group_name_H-M   'P 1'
#
loop_
_entity.id
_entity.type
_entity.pdbx_description
1 polymer ?
#
loop_
_entity_poly.entity_id
_entity_poly.type
_entity_poly.pdbx_seq_one_letter_code
_entity_poly.pdbx_strand_id
1 'polypeptide(L)'
;MRYVASLDGGGTKLSCLIADERGKLVGRAIAGSTNSQFDTVDEIQSAIRSGVAEALASAGIAAADLSAIYTAMPVLRIEIIEQALDTLVGGNTALHISDEFTFSLFGAIQERRGSLALAGTGSFAGVRNQGGFAAVGGWGAMIGDEGSGTHIGQQALAACARMTDGRGPSTMLLEQILRLWHLPRLLDVMIKLYATKLNEQRKLVASLCPLVGQCAASGDEVAVRILNDAAGQLADQMVHLIGKTDAHDLPLTVSGGVWKSSPLLFRSFGRRVQESYPQVAILPPKFDPVIGGIMLGLEAFGVDVRRMEQDTYIDFAFPRFSLD
;
A
#
# COMPACT_ATOMS: atom_id res chain seq x y z
N MET A 1 -14.06 -2.48 28.66
CA MET A 1 -12.86 -2.31 27.81
C MET A 1 -13.35 -1.84 26.46
N ARG A 2 -12.76 -0.77 25.90
CA ARG A 2 -13.14 -0.26 24.57
C ARG A 2 -12.24 -0.85 23.52
N TYR A 3 -12.81 -1.14 22.36
CA TYR A 3 -12.03 -1.65 21.23
C TYR A 3 -12.24 -0.79 19.99
N VAL A 4 -11.19 -0.65 19.20
CA VAL A 4 -11.23 0.00 17.89
C VAL A 4 -10.83 -1.00 16.81
N ALA A 5 -11.57 -0.99 15.71
CA ALA A 5 -11.21 -1.74 14.51
C ALA A 5 -10.67 -0.80 13.44
N SER A 6 -9.69 -1.26 12.67
CA SER A 6 -9.17 -0.62 11.47
C SER A 6 -9.31 -1.52 10.27
N LEU A 7 -9.89 -0.99 9.20
CA LEU A 7 -10.13 -1.68 7.93
C LEU A 7 -9.42 -0.93 6.82
N ASP A 8 -8.31 -1.47 6.35
CA ASP A 8 -7.51 -0.90 5.25
C ASP A 8 -7.66 -1.79 4.02
N GLY A 9 -8.42 -1.30 3.05
CA GLY A 9 -8.77 -2.02 1.84
C GLY A 9 -8.10 -1.47 0.59
N GLY A 10 -7.82 -2.36 -0.36
CA GLY A 10 -7.18 -1.98 -1.61
C GLY A 10 -7.47 -2.95 -2.76
N GLY A 11 -6.75 -2.80 -3.85
CA GLY A 11 -6.91 -3.63 -5.05
C GLY A 11 -6.47 -5.09 -4.91
N THR A 12 -5.89 -5.48 -3.77
CA THR A 12 -5.37 -6.84 -3.56
C THR A 12 -6.01 -7.54 -2.37
N LYS A 13 -6.18 -6.83 -1.27
CA LYS A 13 -6.67 -7.36 0.01
C LYS A 13 -7.35 -6.29 0.83
N LEU A 14 -8.09 -6.73 1.83
CA LEU A 14 -8.56 -5.97 2.98
C LEU A 14 -7.82 -6.46 4.21
N SER A 15 -7.11 -5.57 4.91
CA SER A 15 -6.49 -5.84 6.20
C SER A 15 -7.43 -5.37 7.32
N CYS A 16 -7.76 -6.24 8.25
CA CYS A 16 -8.62 -5.95 9.41
C CYS A 16 -7.82 -6.14 10.69
N LEU A 17 -7.75 -5.11 11.53
CA LEU A 17 -7.12 -5.17 12.84
C LEU A 17 -8.08 -4.68 13.91
N ILE A 18 -7.95 -5.25 15.12
CA ILE A 18 -8.66 -4.79 16.31
C ILE A 18 -7.63 -4.55 17.42
N ALA A 19 -7.72 -3.38 18.06
CA ALA A 19 -6.90 -3.04 19.23
C ALA A 19 -7.80 -2.69 20.43
N ASP A 20 -7.30 -2.97 21.63
CA ASP A 20 -7.89 -2.47 22.86
C ASP A 20 -7.54 -0.98 23.09
N GLU A 21 -8.17 -0.36 24.10
CA GLU A 21 -7.95 1.05 24.45
C GLU A 21 -6.53 1.40 24.90
N ARG A 22 -5.66 0.40 25.11
CA ARG A 22 -4.23 0.57 25.43
C ARG A 22 -3.34 0.43 24.19
N GLY A 23 -3.94 0.13 23.02
CA GLY A 23 -3.23 -0.06 21.77
C GLY A 23 -2.71 -1.47 21.54
N LYS A 24 -3.03 -2.45 22.40
CA LYS A 24 -2.67 -3.84 22.16
C LYS A 24 -3.55 -4.42 21.06
N LEU A 25 -2.92 -4.95 19.99
CA LEU A 25 -3.63 -5.69 18.96
C LEU A 25 -4.17 -7.00 19.54
N VAL A 26 -5.48 -7.21 19.43
CA VAL A 26 -6.18 -8.38 19.97
C VAL A 26 -6.80 -9.22 18.87
N GLY A 27 -7.10 -8.66 17.69
CA GLY A 27 -7.67 -9.37 16.57
C GLY A 27 -7.06 -8.96 15.24
N ARG A 28 -6.97 -9.91 14.31
CA ARG A 28 -6.49 -9.68 12.96
C ARG A 28 -7.14 -10.61 11.95
N ALA A 29 -7.36 -10.10 10.73
CA ALA A 29 -7.76 -10.89 9.58
C ALA A 29 -7.27 -10.26 8.28
N ILE A 30 -7.24 -11.05 7.21
CA ILE A 30 -7.00 -10.59 5.84
C ILE A 30 -8.12 -11.19 4.98
N ALA A 31 -8.84 -10.32 4.28
CA ALA A 31 -9.91 -10.70 3.37
C ALA A 31 -9.59 -10.31 1.91
N GLY A 32 -10.54 -10.50 1.02
CA GLY A 32 -10.44 -10.18 -0.40
C GLY A 32 -10.24 -8.70 -0.70
N SER A 33 -10.09 -8.38 -1.98
CA SER A 33 -10.02 -7.01 -2.49
C SER A 33 -11.31 -6.24 -2.24
N THR A 34 -11.21 -4.91 -2.13
CA THR A 34 -12.34 -3.99 -1.94
C THR A 34 -12.29 -2.80 -2.91
N ASN A 35 -11.78 -3.00 -4.12
CA ASN A 35 -11.64 -1.94 -5.10
C ASN A 35 -12.79 -1.94 -6.10
N SER A 36 -13.68 -0.94 -6.02
CA SER A 36 -14.84 -0.80 -6.90
C SER A 36 -14.53 -0.66 -8.40
N GLN A 37 -13.28 -0.45 -8.79
CA GLN A 37 -12.88 -0.46 -10.21
C GLN A 37 -12.83 -1.88 -10.78
N PHE A 38 -12.71 -2.90 -9.93
CA PHE A 38 -12.44 -4.27 -10.35
C PHE A 38 -13.36 -5.31 -9.70
N ASP A 39 -13.86 -5.02 -8.49
CA ASP A 39 -14.66 -5.93 -7.70
C ASP A 39 -16.13 -5.50 -7.72
N THR A 40 -17.03 -6.45 -7.73
CA THR A 40 -18.48 -6.19 -7.63
C THR A 40 -18.85 -5.75 -6.21
N VAL A 41 -20.03 -5.13 -6.07
CA VAL A 41 -20.56 -4.73 -4.76
C VAL A 41 -20.63 -5.92 -3.81
N ASP A 42 -21.11 -7.08 -4.29
CA ASP A 42 -21.27 -8.30 -3.48
C ASP A 42 -19.90 -8.84 -3.02
N GLU A 43 -18.88 -8.83 -3.90
CA GLU A 43 -17.53 -9.24 -3.54
C GLU A 43 -16.92 -8.33 -2.47
N ILE A 44 -17.06 -7.00 -2.62
CA ILE A 44 -16.59 -6.02 -1.65
C ILE A 44 -17.29 -6.21 -0.29
N GLN A 45 -18.62 -6.29 -0.29
CA GLN A 45 -19.37 -6.51 0.95
C GLN A 45 -19.06 -7.84 1.62
N SER A 46 -18.85 -8.89 0.82
CA SER A 46 -18.43 -10.21 1.35
C SER A 46 -17.04 -10.13 1.99
N ALA A 47 -16.08 -9.43 1.35
CA ALA A 47 -14.75 -9.24 1.90
C ALA A 47 -14.77 -8.44 3.21
N ILE A 48 -15.59 -7.37 3.30
CA ILE A 48 -15.76 -6.59 4.53
C ILE A 48 -16.35 -7.46 5.64
N ARG A 49 -17.46 -8.18 5.35
CA ARG A 49 -18.12 -9.03 6.34
C ARG A 49 -17.20 -10.14 6.85
N SER A 50 -16.55 -10.87 5.96
CA SER A 50 -15.66 -11.97 6.35
C SER A 50 -14.45 -11.46 7.14
N GLY A 51 -13.81 -10.37 6.68
CA GLY A 51 -12.66 -9.80 7.36
C GLY A 51 -12.96 -9.32 8.77
N VAL A 52 -14.09 -8.64 8.98
CA VAL A 52 -14.50 -8.16 10.31
C VAL A 52 -14.88 -9.36 11.20
N ALA A 53 -15.66 -10.32 10.68
CA ALA A 53 -16.05 -11.50 11.45
C ALA A 53 -14.84 -12.33 11.90
N GLU A 54 -13.87 -12.57 11.02
CA GLU A 54 -12.62 -13.26 11.35
C GLU A 54 -11.77 -12.49 12.37
N ALA A 55 -11.66 -11.16 12.25
CA ALA A 55 -10.92 -10.35 13.20
C ALA A 55 -11.57 -10.37 14.59
N LEU A 56 -12.90 -10.31 14.68
CA LEU A 56 -13.66 -10.46 15.93
C LEU A 56 -13.46 -11.85 16.56
N ALA A 57 -13.55 -12.90 15.76
CA ALA A 57 -13.31 -14.27 16.21
C ALA A 57 -11.87 -14.44 16.71
N SER A 58 -10.88 -13.89 16.00
CA SER A 58 -9.47 -13.87 16.41
C SER A 58 -9.24 -13.13 17.73
N ALA A 59 -10.01 -12.06 17.97
CA ALA A 59 -9.96 -11.29 19.20
C ALA A 59 -10.70 -11.95 20.37
N GLY A 60 -11.63 -12.87 20.10
CA GLY A 60 -12.51 -13.44 21.11
C GLY A 60 -13.51 -12.45 21.70
N ILE A 61 -13.94 -11.45 20.93
CA ILE A 61 -14.89 -10.40 21.34
C ILE A 61 -16.15 -10.41 20.48
N ALA A 62 -17.25 -9.89 21.01
CA ALA A 62 -18.46 -9.68 20.23
C ALA A 62 -18.39 -8.36 19.44
N ALA A 63 -19.13 -8.28 18.35
CA ALA A 63 -19.21 -7.04 17.55
C ALA A 63 -19.73 -5.84 18.36
N ALA A 64 -20.61 -6.10 19.32
CA ALA A 64 -21.14 -5.07 20.23
C ALA A 64 -20.06 -4.46 21.18
N ASP A 65 -18.91 -5.10 21.33
CA ASP A 65 -17.80 -4.60 22.15
C ASP A 65 -16.96 -3.53 21.39
N LEU A 66 -17.14 -3.43 20.05
CA LEU A 66 -16.47 -2.39 19.26
C LEU A 66 -17.06 -1.01 19.57
N SER A 67 -16.19 -0.10 19.96
CA SER A 67 -16.56 1.31 20.17
C SER A 67 -16.51 2.11 18.88
N ALA A 68 -15.57 1.80 17.99
CA ALA A 68 -15.42 2.48 16.72
C ALA A 68 -14.76 1.58 15.64
N ILE A 69 -15.12 1.86 14.39
CA ILE A 69 -14.47 1.29 13.19
C ILE A 69 -13.93 2.47 12.38
N TYR A 70 -12.63 2.42 12.06
CA TYR A 70 -11.98 3.31 11.12
C TYR A 70 -11.73 2.54 9.83
N THR A 71 -12.12 3.12 8.69
CA THR A 71 -11.97 2.43 7.40
C THR A 71 -11.46 3.35 6.31
N ALA A 72 -10.57 2.83 5.46
CA ALA A 72 -10.12 3.45 4.22
C ALA A 72 -10.14 2.39 3.12
N MET A 73 -10.96 2.61 2.09
CA MET A 73 -11.13 1.68 0.97
C MET A 73 -11.39 2.47 -0.32
N PRO A 74 -10.87 2.01 -1.48
CA PRO A 74 -11.14 2.63 -2.78
C PRO A 74 -12.52 2.24 -3.32
N VAL A 75 -13.59 2.56 -2.59
CA VAL A 75 -14.98 2.33 -3.00
C VAL A 75 -15.61 3.60 -3.52
N LEU A 76 -16.38 3.48 -4.61
CA LEU A 76 -17.04 4.62 -5.25
C LEU A 76 -18.23 5.16 -4.44
N ARG A 77 -18.86 4.33 -3.61
CA ARG A 77 -20.05 4.68 -2.82
C ARG A 77 -19.88 4.20 -1.39
N ILE A 78 -19.98 5.11 -0.46
CA ILE A 78 -19.82 4.87 0.99
C ILE A 78 -20.86 3.87 1.50
N GLU A 79 -22.06 3.88 0.93
CA GLU A 79 -23.16 2.99 1.30
C GLU A 79 -22.82 1.50 1.17
N ILE A 80 -21.84 1.15 0.32
CA ILE A 80 -21.34 -0.22 0.20
C ILE A 80 -20.71 -0.67 1.52
N ILE A 81 -19.94 0.20 2.16
CA ILE A 81 -19.26 -0.07 3.44
C ILE A 81 -20.30 -0.11 4.55
N GLU A 82 -21.18 0.90 4.61
CA GLU A 82 -22.23 1.01 5.63
C GLU A 82 -23.11 -0.24 5.63
N GLN A 83 -23.66 -0.62 4.49
CA GLN A 83 -24.51 -1.82 4.36
C GLN A 83 -23.77 -3.13 4.72
N ALA A 84 -22.48 -3.22 4.44
CA ALA A 84 -21.69 -4.40 4.82
C ALA A 84 -21.53 -4.50 6.34
N LEU A 85 -21.40 -3.37 7.04
CA LEU A 85 -21.15 -3.30 8.47
C LEU A 85 -22.46 -3.31 9.29
N ASP A 86 -23.55 -2.72 8.81
CA ASP A 86 -24.84 -2.67 9.51
C ASP A 86 -25.35 -4.04 9.98
N THR A 87 -25.03 -5.09 9.23
CA THR A 87 -25.42 -6.48 9.57
C THR A 87 -24.53 -7.14 10.61
N LEU A 88 -23.37 -6.55 10.89
CA LEU A 88 -22.33 -7.13 11.75
C LEU A 88 -22.17 -6.41 13.08
N VAL A 89 -22.27 -5.08 13.08
CA VAL A 89 -21.99 -4.25 14.25
C VAL A 89 -23.26 -3.61 14.77
N GLY A 90 -23.38 -3.48 16.08
CA GLY A 90 -24.55 -2.86 16.70
C GLY A 90 -24.57 -1.35 16.45
N GLY A 91 -25.77 -0.73 16.57
CA GLY A 91 -25.97 0.71 16.35
C GLY A 91 -25.19 1.67 17.29
N ASN A 92 -24.43 1.14 18.24
CA ASN A 92 -23.58 1.92 19.14
C ASN A 92 -22.12 2.03 18.68
N THR A 93 -21.74 1.35 17.60
CA THR A 93 -20.37 1.39 17.05
C THR A 93 -20.23 2.59 16.12
N ALA A 94 -19.34 3.52 16.43
CA ALA A 94 -19.07 4.67 15.58
C ALA A 94 -18.30 4.25 14.31
N LEU A 95 -18.81 4.61 13.12
CA LEU A 95 -18.14 4.37 11.86
C LEU A 95 -17.46 5.65 11.37
N HIS A 96 -16.14 5.58 11.15
CA HIS A 96 -15.31 6.65 10.62
C HIS A 96 -14.73 6.25 9.27
N ILE A 97 -15.28 6.82 8.20
CA ILE A 97 -14.79 6.59 6.85
C ILE A 97 -13.74 7.64 6.51
N SER A 98 -12.58 7.20 6.12
CA SER A 98 -11.42 8.01 5.75
C SER A 98 -10.95 7.66 4.34
N ASP A 99 -9.92 8.33 3.88
CA ASP A 99 -9.24 8.03 2.63
C ASP A 99 -7.90 7.30 2.86
N GLU A 100 -7.43 6.60 1.83
CA GLU A 100 -6.18 5.84 1.84
C GLU A 100 -4.96 6.72 2.15
N PHE A 101 -4.97 7.99 1.71
CA PHE A 101 -3.90 8.94 2.01
C PHE A 101 -3.79 9.22 3.51
N THR A 102 -4.91 9.46 4.18
CA THR A 102 -4.95 9.72 5.63
C THR A 102 -4.42 8.53 6.44
N PHE A 103 -4.87 7.30 6.14
CA PHE A 103 -4.37 6.11 6.81
C PHE A 103 -2.88 5.92 6.58
N SER A 104 -2.44 6.06 5.34
CA SER A 104 -1.04 5.90 4.94
C SER A 104 -0.14 6.95 5.60
N LEU A 105 -0.50 8.22 5.56
CA LEU A 105 0.29 9.29 6.15
C LEU A 105 0.35 9.15 7.68
N PHE A 106 -0.80 8.88 8.31
CA PHE A 106 -0.87 8.78 9.77
C PHE A 106 -0.14 7.54 10.30
N GLY A 107 -0.24 6.39 9.61
CA GLY A 107 0.54 5.21 9.93
C GLY A 107 2.04 5.41 9.73
N ALA A 108 2.42 6.14 8.68
CA ALA A 108 3.82 6.37 8.35
C ALA A 108 4.52 7.33 9.32
N ILE A 109 3.94 8.49 9.61
CA ILE A 109 4.62 9.57 10.34
C ILE A 109 3.77 10.24 11.45
N GLN A 110 2.58 9.73 11.74
CA GLN A 110 1.63 10.25 12.72
C GLN A 110 1.27 11.74 12.50
N GLU A 111 1.24 12.17 11.25
CA GLU A 111 0.88 13.53 10.85
C GLU A 111 -0.41 13.53 10.00
N ARG A 112 -1.18 14.61 10.11
CA ARG A 112 -2.42 14.81 9.32
C ARG A 112 -2.18 15.64 8.06
N ARG A 113 -1.02 16.28 7.96
CA ARG A 113 -0.57 17.09 6.81
C ARG A 113 0.81 16.64 6.40
N GLY A 114 1.04 16.57 5.11
CA GLY A 114 2.29 16.10 4.56
C GLY A 114 2.18 15.70 3.10
N SER A 115 3.27 15.25 2.58
CA SER A 115 3.42 14.69 1.24
C SER A 115 3.63 13.19 1.33
N LEU A 116 3.01 12.43 0.42
CA LEU A 116 3.05 10.97 0.42
C LEU A 116 3.18 10.41 -1.00
N ALA A 117 4.19 9.57 -1.23
CA ALA A 117 4.24 8.71 -2.41
C ALA A 117 3.75 7.31 -2.04
N LEU A 118 2.54 6.97 -2.49
CA LEU A 118 1.95 5.65 -2.28
C LEU A 118 2.28 4.75 -3.47
N ALA A 119 2.84 3.57 -3.20
CA ALA A 119 3.13 2.55 -4.20
C ALA A 119 2.84 1.14 -3.67
N GLY A 120 1.73 0.59 -4.13
CA GLY A 120 1.25 -0.77 -3.90
C GLY A 120 1.04 -1.49 -5.23
N THR A 121 -0.11 -2.14 -5.43
CA THR A 121 -0.51 -2.68 -6.74
C THR A 121 -0.62 -1.57 -7.79
N GLY A 122 -1.20 -0.42 -7.43
CA GLY A 122 -1.14 0.85 -8.15
C GLY A 122 -0.26 1.86 -7.42
N SER A 123 -0.20 3.12 -7.92
CA SER A 123 0.59 4.19 -7.30
C SER A 123 -0.03 5.57 -7.53
N PHE A 124 0.21 6.48 -6.59
CA PHE A 124 -0.06 7.91 -6.75
C PHE A 124 0.82 8.73 -5.81
N ALA A 125 0.98 10.01 -6.09
CA ALA A 125 1.54 10.99 -5.18
C ALA A 125 0.44 11.93 -4.66
N GLY A 126 0.44 12.22 -3.37
CA GLY A 126 -0.54 13.10 -2.72
C GLY A 126 0.11 14.12 -1.79
N VAL A 127 -0.52 15.27 -1.65
CA VAL A 127 -0.18 16.33 -0.69
C VAL A 127 -1.46 16.77 0.02
N ARG A 128 -1.40 16.86 1.35
CA ARG A 128 -2.42 17.48 2.17
C ARG A 128 -1.83 18.62 2.96
N ASN A 129 -2.26 19.84 2.66
CA ASN A 129 -1.84 21.07 3.33
C ASN A 129 -3.05 21.86 3.86
N GLN A 130 -2.87 23.14 4.21
CA GLN A 130 -3.99 24.00 4.65
C GLN A 130 -4.99 24.31 3.54
N GLY A 131 -4.56 24.27 2.28
CA GLY A 131 -5.40 24.49 1.10
C GLY A 131 -6.24 23.29 0.68
N GLY A 132 -6.06 22.13 1.32
CA GLY A 132 -6.80 20.90 1.03
C GLY A 132 -5.92 19.73 0.58
N PHE A 133 -6.52 18.83 -0.21
CA PHE A 133 -5.85 17.65 -0.78
C PHE A 133 -5.63 17.81 -2.28
N ALA A 134 -4.44 17.49 -2.74
CA ALA A 134 -4.10 17.40 -4.15
C ALA A 134 -3.36 16.09 -4.42
N ALA A 135 -3.57 15.51 -5.59
CA ALA A 135 -2.90 14.28 -6.00
C ALA A 135 -2.54 14.30 -7.48
N VAL A 136 -1.56 13.49 -7.86
CA VAL A 136 -1.16 13.17 -9.24
C VAL A 136 -0.88 11.67 -9.36
N GLY A 137 -1.02 11.12 -10.56
CA GLY A 137 -0.96 9.66 -10.79
C GLY A 137 -2.27 8.97 -10.43
N GLY A 138 -2.23 7.65 -10.23
CA GLY A 138 -3.41 6.86 -9.85
C GLY A 138 -4.40 6.61 -10.99
N TRP A 139 -3.96 6.70 -12.25
CA TRP A 139 -4.81 6.53 -13.43
C TRP A 139 -5.00 5.06 -13.82
N GLY A 140 -4.46 4.14 -13.05
CA GLY A 140 -4.52 2.70 -13.31
C GLY A 140 -3.42 2.21 -14.24
N ALA A 141 -3.16 0.90 -14.20
CA ALA A 141 -1.98 0.27 -14.81
C ALA A 141 -1.91 0.34 -16.34
N MET A 142 -3.00 0.74 -17.03
CA MET A 142 -2.99 0.87 -18.50
C MET A 142 -2.48 2.23 -18.99
N ILE A 143 -2.67 3.29 -18.19
CA ILE A 143 -2.38 4.67 -18.60
C ILE A 143 -1.62 5.47 -17.54
N GLY A 144 -1.23 4.82 -16.44
CA GLY A 144 -0.56 5.42 -15.30
C GLY A 144 -0.05 4.35 -14.35
N ASP A 145 -0.14 4.60 -13.03
CA ASP A 145 0.41 3.78 -11.96
C ASP A 145 1.94 3.57 -12.08
N GLU A 146 2.66 4.57 -12.58
CA GLU A 146 4.11 4.53 -12.75
C GLU A 146 4.79 4.31 -11.40
N GLY A 147 5.77 3.42 -11.35
CA GLY A 147 6.47 3.03 -10.13
C GLY A 147 5.70 2.07 -9.22
N SER A 148 4.47 1.66 -9.57
CA SER A 148 3.71 0.65 -8.84
C SER A 148 4.29 -0.75 -8.97
N GLY A 149 3.81 -1.69 -8.12
CA GLY A 149 4.15 -3.10 -8.24
C GLY A 149 3.76 -3.70 -9.59
N THR A 150 2.60 -3.28 -10.15
CA THR A 150 2.19 -3.70 -11.49
C THR A 150 3.18 -3.19 -12.55
N HIS A 151 3.57 -1.91 -12.48
CA HIS A 151 4.56 -1.36 -13.41
C HIS A 151 5.91 -2.07 -13.31
N ILE A 152 6.45 -2.26 -12.10
CA ILE A 152 7.71 -2.98 -11.85
C ILE A 152 7.64 -4.41 -12.41
N GLY A 153 6.54 -5.13 -12.14
CA GLY A 153 6.33 -6.48 -12.66
C GLY A 153 6.23 -6.54 -14.18
N GLN A 154 5.56 -5.58 -14.81
CA GLN A 154 5.51 -5.45 -16.27
C GLN A 154 6.89 -5.23 -16.88
N GLN A 155 7.71 -4.34 -16.29
CA GLN A 155 9.08 -4.10 -16.74
C GLN A 155 9.96 -5.34 -16.59
N ALA A 156 9.80 -6.11 -15.51
CA ALA A 156 10.49 -7.37 -15.31
C ALA A 156 10.12 -8.40 -16.40
N LEU A 157 8.85 -8.60 -16.68
CA LEU A 157 8.38 -9.50 -17.74
C LEU A 157 8.85 -9.05 -19.12
N ALA A 158 8.81 -7.74 -19.39
CA ALA A 158 9.33 -7.18 -20.65
C ALA A 158 10.84 -7.38 -20.79
N ALA A 159 11.60 -7.29 -19.69
CA ALA A 159 13.03 -7.58 -19.70
C ALA A 159 13.32 -9.08 -19.99
N CYS A 160 12.53 -9.98 -19.37
CA CYS A 160 12.62 -11.41 -19.67
C CYS A 160 12.34 -11.72 -21.15
N ALA A 161 11.33 -11.09 -21.73
CA ALA A 161 11.00 -11.25 -23.14
C ALA A 161 12.16 -10.77 -24.05
N ARG A 162 12.70 -9.57 -23.77
CA ARG A 162 13.85 -9.05 -24.53
C ARG A 162 15.07 -9.94 -24.44
N MET A 163 15.37 -10.50 -23.26
CA MET A 163 16.47 -11.47 -23.08
C MET A 163 16.22 -12.74 -23.89
N THR A 164 15.02 -13.31 -23.82
CA THR A 164 14.66 -14.53 -24.56
C THR A 164 14.77 -14.35 -26.09
N ASP A 165 14.45 -13.17 -26.60
CA ASP A 165 14.58 -12.81 -28.02
C ASP A 165 16.03 -12.46 -28.42
N GLY A 166 17.00 -12.41 -27.50
CA GLY A 166 18.35 -11.94 -27.76
C GLY A 166 18.47 -10.42 -27.97
N ARG A 167 17.43 -9.64 -27.66
CA ARG A 167 17.38 -8.16 -27.79
C ARG A 167 17.76 -7.41 -26.53
N GLY A 168 17.96 -8.10 -25.43
CA GLY A 168 18.24 -7.50 -24.12
C GLY A 168 19.38 -8.21 -23.38
N PRO A 169 19.90 -7.57 -22.34
CA PRO A 169 20.93 -8.16 -21.49
C PRO A 169 20.40 -9.38 -20.72
N SER A 170 21.34 -10.23 -20.30
CA SER A 170 21.05 -11.34 -19.38
C SER A 170 20.52 -10.80 -18.05
N THR A 171 19.56 -11.53 -17.46
CA THR A 171 18.97 -11.22 -16.15
C THR A 171 18.55 -12.50 -15.44
N MET A 172 18.66 -12.53 -14.12
CA MET A 172 18.18 -13.61 -13.27
C MET A 172 16.65 -13.65 -13.18
N LEU A 173 15.95 -12.55 -13.55
CA LEU A 173 14.51 -12.41 -13.42
C LEU A 173 13.74 -13.56 -14.07
N LEU A 174 14.14 -13.99 -15.27
CA LEU A 174 13.42 -15.05 -15.98
C LEU A 174 13.40 -16.36 -15.18
N GLU A 175 14.56 -16.83 -14.75
CA GLU A 175 14.67 -18.07 -13.99
C GLU A 175 13.87 -17.98 -12.68
N GLN A 176 13.98 -16.85 -11.97
CA GLN A 176 13.30 -16.64 -10.70
C GLN A 176 11.77 -16.55 -10.86
N ILE A 177 11.27 -15.92 -11.91
CA ILE A 177 9.82 -15.86 -12.22
C ILE A 177 9.30 -17.26 -12.57
N LEU A 178 10.02 -18.02 -13.39
CA LEU A 178 9.65 -19.38 -13.75
C LEU A 178 9.57 -20.29 -12.52
N ARG A 179 10.55 -20.18 -11.60
CA ARG A 179 10.54 -20.89 -10.30
C ARG A 179 9.36 -20.49 -9.43
N LEU A 180 9.12 -19.18 -9.27
CA LEU A 180 8.04 -18.64 -8.43
C LEU A 180 6.66 -19.11 -8.88
N TRP A 181 6.44 -19.18 -10.19
CA TRP A 181 5.14 -19.55 -10.75
C TRP A 181 5.05 -21.03 -11.16
N HIS A 182 6.12 -21.80 -10.92
CA HIS A 182 6.23 -23.22 -11.29
C HIS A 182 5.97 -23.46 -12.78
N LEU A 183 6.55 -22.64 -13.65
CA LEU A 183 6.37 -22.69 -15.10
C LEU A 183 7.67 -23.03 -15.79
N PRO A 184 7.63 -23.83 -16.89
CA PRO A 184 8.88 -24.28 -17.55
C PRO A 184 9.48 -23.24 -18.50
N ARG A 185 8.68 -22.32 -19.03
CA ARG A 185 9.12 -21.37 -20.09
C ARG A 185 8.36 -20.05 -20.01
N LEU A 186 8.93 -19.00 -20.60
CA LEU A 186 8.30 -17.69 -20.70
C LEU A 186 6.97 -17.72 -21.48
N LEU A 187 6.85 -18.59 -22.48
CA LEU A 187 5.59 -18.77 -23.21
C LEU A 187 4.45 -19.19 -22.28
N ASP A 188 4.74 -20.06 -21.31
CA ASP A 188 3.74 -20.53 -20.34
C ASP A 188 3.36 -19.41 -19.33
N VAL A 189 4.29 -18.49 -19.04
CA VAL A 189 3.98 -17.24 -18.31
C VAL A 189 2.97 -16.38 -19.08
N MET A 190 3.20 -16.17 -20.38
CA MET A 190 2.30 -15.43 -21.24
C MET A 190 0.91 -16.08 -21.28
N ILE A 191 0.83 -17.40 -21.51
CA ILE A 191 -0.44 -18.16 -21.52
C ILE A 191 -1.17 -17.98 -20.19
N LYS A 192 -0.48 -18.14 -19.04
CA LYS A 192 -1.05 -17.95 -17.70
C LYS A 192 -1.65 -16.54 -17.54
N LEU A 193 -0.91 -15.51 -17.94
CA LEU A 193 -1.37 -14.13 -17.81
C LEU A 193 -2.62 -13.86 -18.66
N TYR A 194 -2.62 -14.27 -19.94
CA TYR A 194 -3.78 -14.04 -20.81
C TYR A 194 -5.00 -14.88 -20.46
N ALA A 195 -4.82 -16.02 -19.78
CA ALA A 195 -5.92 -16.83 -19.25
C ALA A 195 -6.49 -16.30 -17.93
N THR A 196 -5.81 -15.37 -17.27
CA THR A 196 -6.21 -14.83 -15.96
C THR A 196 -7.11 -13.60 -16.14
N LYS A 197 -8.17 -13.47 -15.33
CA LYS A 197 -9.04 -12.28 -15.33
C LYS A 197 -8.21 -11.02 -15.03
N LEU A 198 -8.55 -9.90 -15.65
CA LEU A 198 -7.78 -8.66 -15.63
C LEU A 198 -7.37 -8.21 -14.21
N ASN A 199 -8.29 -8.26 -13.25
CA ASN A 199 -8.01 -7.90 -11.87
C ASN A 199 -6.95 -8.81 -11.23
N GLU A 200 -7.12 -10.12 -11.37
CA GLU A 200 -6.17 -11.11 -10.86
C GLU A 200 -4.83 -11.06 -11.61
N GLN A 201 -4.85 -10.75 -12.91
CA GLN A 201 -3.65 -10.54 -13.72
C GLN A 201 -2.80 -9.38 -13.15
N ARG A 202 -3.42 -8.26 -12.76
CA ARG A 202 -2.72 -7.13 -12.14
C ARG A 202 -2.08 -7.53 -10.81
N LYS A 203 -2.81 -8.25 -9.96
CA LYS A 203 -2.29 -8.76 -8.68
C LYS A 203 -1.10 -9.70 -8.90
N LEU A 204 -1.23 -10.62 -9.86
CA LEU A 204 -0.20 -11.58 -10.22
C LEU A 204 1.07 -10.87 -10.73
N VAL A 205 0.93 -9.87 -11.59
CA VAL A 205 2.07 -9.08 -12.08
C VAL A 205 2.69 -8.25 -10.96
N ALA A 206 1.89 -7.59 -10.13
CA ALA A 206 2.39 -6.80 -9.00
C ALA A 206 3.13 -7.67 -7.97
N SER A 207 2.77 -8.95 -7.82
CA SER A 207 3.43 -9.89 -6.90
C SER A 207 4.89 -10.18 -7.28
N LEU A 208 5.33 -9.81 -8.48
CA LEU A 208 6.74 -9.92 -8.92
C LEU A 208 7.64 -8.85 -8.30
N CYS A 209 7.09 -7.75 -7.77
CA CYS A 209 7.87 -6.64 -7.24
C CYS A 209 8.90 -7.07 -6.15
N PRO A 210 8.54 -7.88 -5.13
CA PRO A 210 9.53 -8.38 -4.16
C PRO A 210 10.64 -9.21 -4.80
N LEU A 211 10.31 -9.99 -5.83
CA LEU A 211 11.29 -10.80 -6.57
C LEU A 211 12.30 -9.91 -7.31
N VAL A 212 11.82 -8.82 -7.94
CA VAL A 212 12.71 -7.83 -8.57
C VAL A 212 13.65 -7.23 -7.53
N GLY A 213 13.14 -6.91 -6.33
CA GLY A 213 13.96 -6.45 -5.21
C GLY A 213 15.04 -7.45 -4.80
N GLN A 214 14.72 -8.73 -4.72
CA GLN A 214 15.68 -9.81 -4.42
C GLN A 214 16.75 -9.97 -5.51
N CYS A 215 16.36 -9.95 -6.78
CA CYS A 215 17.31 -9.99 -7.89
C CYS A 215 18.24 -8.77 -7.89
N ALA A 216 17.73 -7.58 -7.62
CA ALA A 216 18.54 -6.36 -7.50
C ALA A 216 19.54 -6.47 -6.35
N ALA A 217 19.13 -6.99 -5.20
CA ALA A 217 20.01 -7.22 -4.04
C ALA A 217 21.11 -8.28 -4.34
N SER A 218 20.82 -9.20 -5.27
CA SER A 218 21.78 -10.21 -5.76
C SER A 218 22.68 -9.70 -6.89
N GLY A 219 22.63 -8.42 -7.24
CA GLY A 219 23.50 -7.80 -8.24
C GLY A 219 22.98 -7.85 -9.68
N ASP A 220 21.71 -8.20 -9.92
CA ASP A 220 21.11 -8.14 -11.25
C ASP A 220 20.94 -6.69 -11.70
N GLU A 221 21.75 -6.26 -12.67
CA GLU A 221 21.75 -4.87 -13.18
C GLU A 221 20.42 -4.47 -13.84
N VAL A 222 19.72 -5.44 -14.43
CA VAL A 222 18.40 -5.20 -15.04
C VAL A 222 17.38 -4.90 -13.96
N ALA A 223 17.36 -5.68 -12.88
CA ALA A 223 16.49 -5.47 -11.73
C ALA A 223 16.79 -4.13 -11.02
N VAL A 224 18.09 -3.80 -10.83
CA VAL A 224 18.52 -2.51 -10.27
C VAL A 224 17.99 -1.35 -11.11
N ARG A 225 18.11 -1.42 -12.44
CA ARG A 225 17.62 -0.39 -13.35
C ARG A 225 16.10 -0.24 -13.27
N ILE A 226 15.36 -1.35 -13.28
CA ILE A 226 13.89 -1.34 -13.14
C ILE A 226 13.46 -0.62 -11.86
N LEU A 227 14.12 -0.88 -10.73
CA LEU A 227 13.80 -0.23 -9.45
C LEU A 227 14.17 1.27 -9.45
N ASN A 228 15.32 1.63 -10.02
CA ASN A 228 15.72 3.04 -10.14
C ASN A 228 14.76 3.84 -11.03
N ASP A 229 14.33 3.27 -12.16
CA ASP A 229 13.39 3.90 -13.07
C ASP A 229 12.02 4.08 -12.38
N ALA A 230 11.55 3.07 -11.65
CA ALA A 230 10.31 3.14 -10.87
C ALA A 230 10.38 4.23 -9.78
N ALA A 231 11.48 4.28 -9.04
CA ALA A 231 11.72 5.31 -8.02
C ALA A 231 11.77 6.72 -8.64
N GLY A 232 12.42 6.86 -9.80
CA GLY A 232 12.50 8.11 -10.56
C GLY A 232 11.12 8.63 -10.96
N GLN A 233 10.25 7.77 -11.48
CA GLN A 233 8.90 8.14 -11.90
C GLN A 233 8.03 8.58 -10.71
N LEU A 234 8.10 7.87 -9.56
CA LEU A 234 7.42 8.28 -8.34
C LEU A 234 7.95 9.63 -7.81
N ALA A 235 9.27 9.85 -7.92
CA ALA A 235 9.89 11.10 -7.52
C ALA A 235 9.48 12.27 -8.42
N ASP A 236 9.42 12.07 -9.74
CA ASP A 236 9.00 13.10 -10.69
C ASP A 236 7.55 13.54 -10.46
N GLN A 237 6.64 12.61 -10.13
CA GLN A 237 5.27 12.92 -9.71
C GLN A 237 5.28 13.78 -8.42
N MET A 238 6.08 13.41 -7.43
CA MET A 238 6.17 14.12 -6.16
C MET A 238 6.79 15.51 -6.32
N VAL A 239 7.88 15.64 -7.09
CA VAL A 239 8.52 16.91 -7.41
C VAL A 239 7.54 17.87 -8.08
N HIS A 240 6.78 17.37 -9.08
CA HIS A 240 5.74 18.18 -9.73
C HIS A 240 4.67 18.64 -8.71
N LEU A 241 4.21 17.73 -7.86
CA LEU A 241 3.13 18.03 -6.91
C LEU A 241 3.56 18.99 -5.82
N ILE A 242 4.78 18.84 -5.27
CA ILE A 242 5.37 19.79 -4.29
C ILE A 242 5.41 21.19 -4.87
N GLY A 243 5.91 21.36 -6.10
CA GLY A 243 5.96 22.67 -6.77
C GLY A 243 4.57 23.25 -7.03
N LYS A 244 3.62 22.43 -7.44
CA LYS A 244 2.24 22.85 -7.72
C LYS A 244 1.48 23.31 -6.48
N THR A 245 1.79 22.73 -5.31
CA THR A 245 1.05 22.95 -4.06
C THR A 245 1.83 23.75 -3.02
N ASP A 246 3.03 24.21 -3.37
CA ASP A 246 3.96 24.91 -2.47
C ASP A 246 4.20 24.14 -1.15
N ALA A 247 4.37 22.81 -1.26
CA ALA A 247 4.43 21.90 -0.11
C ALA A 247 5.87 21.57 0.34
N HIS A 248 6.85 22.43 0.01
CA HIS A 248 8.26 22.20 0.32
C HIS A 248 8.61 22.25 1.82
N ASP A 249 7.75 22.84 2.65
CA ASP A 249 7.89 22.88 4.12
C ASP A 249 7.21 21.71 4.83
N LEU A 250 6.50 20.84 4.08
CA LEU A 250 5.81 19.69 4.65
C LEU A 250 6.71 18.46 4.68
N PRO A 251 6.54 17.58 5.70
CA PRO A 251 7.23 16.30 5.68
C PRO A 251 6.74 15.44 4.52
N LEU A 252 7.69 14.76 3.87
CA LEU A 252 7.44 13.79 2.82
C LEU A 252 7.72 12.37 3.36
N THR A 253 6.83 11.46 3.08
CA THR A 253 7.02 10.03 3.38
C THR A 253 6.53 9.15 2.24
N VAL A 254 6.65 7.84 2.42
CA VAL A 254 6.21 6.83 1.46
C VAL A 254 5.29 5.81 2.13
N SER A 255 4.48 5.11 1.36
CA SER A 255 3.63 4.03 1.87
C SER A 255 3.33 2.99 0.78
N GLY A 256 3.00 1.78 1.21
CA GLY A 256 2.65 0.66 0.32
C GLY A 256 3.76 -0.37 0.17
N GLY A 257 3.37 -1.56 -0.32
CA GLY A 257 4.24 -2.74 -0.34
C GLY A 257 5.46 -2.67 -1.25
N VAL A 258 5.42 -1.81 -2.28
CA VAL A 258 6.56 -1.61 -3.20
C VAL A 258 7.80 -1.17 -2.45
N TRP A 259 7.67 -0.23 -1.53
CA TRP A 259 8.80 0.29 -0.76
C TRP A 259 9.49 -0.76 0.11
N LYS A 260 8.75 -1.80 0.54
CA LYS A 260 9.30 -2.93 1.31
C LYS A 260 10.15 -3.89 0.46
N SER A 261 10.04 -3.83 -0.87
CA SER A 261 10.73 -4.76 -1.77
C SER A 261 12.23 -4.50 -1.88
N SER A 262 12.68 -3.25 -1.73
CA SER A 262 14.10 -2.90 -1.78
C SER A 262 14.38 -1.53 -1.16
N PRO A 263 15.42 -1.38 -0.31
CA PRO A 263 15.85 -0.07 0.20
C PRO A 263 16.35 0.86 -0.92
N LEU A 264 16.74 0.31 -2.07
CA LEU A 264 17.16 1.08 -3.24
C LEU A 264 16.05 2.05 -3.71
N LEU A 265 14.78 1.61 -3.68
CA LEU A 265 13.65 2.45 -4.08
C LEU A 265 13.57 3.74 -3.24
N PHE A 266 13.62 3.60 -1.92
CA PHE A 266 13.54 4.74 -1.01
C PHE A 266 14.72 5.70 -1.20
N ARG A 267 15.95 5.17 -1.31
CA ARG A 267 17.16 5.98 -1.54
C ARG A 267 17.12 6.72 -2.88
N SER A 268 16.79 6.02 -3.96
CA SER A 268 16.75 6.63 -5.30
C SER A 268 15.64 7.67 -5.42
N PHE A 269 14.46 7.39 -4.85
CA PHE A 269 13.36 8.35 -4.73
C PHE A 269 13.77 9.60 -3.95
N GLY A 270 14.33 9.40 -2.74
CA GLY A 270 14.71 10.50 -1.86
C GLY A 270 15.78 11.40 -2.50
N ARG A 271 16.81 10.81 -3.10
CA ARG A 271 17.85 11.55 -3.82
C ARG A 271 17.24 12.40 -4.94
N ARG A 272 16.38 11.82 -5.75
CA ARG A 272 15.74 12.52 -6.88
C ARG A 272 14.88 13.70 -6.42
N VAL A 273 14.12 13.54 -5.32
CA VAL A 273 13.34 14.65 -4.74
C VAL A 273 14.26 15.74 -4.19
N GLN A 274 15.32 15.37 -3.47
CA GLN A 274 16.26 16.32 -2.87
C GLN A 274 17.11 17.09 -3.91
N GLU A 275 17.31 16.55 -5.11
CA GLU A 275 17.91 17.30 -6.23
C GLU A 275 17.09 18.55 -6.58
N SER A 276 15.77 18.49 -6.48
CA SER A 276 14.87 19.61 -6.79
C SER A 276 14.49 20.42 -5.55
N TYR A 277 14.35 19.78 -4.40
CA TYR A 277 13.92 20.37 -3.13
C TYR A 277 14.79 19.89 -1.97
N PRO A 278 16.03 20.40 -1.83
CA PRO A 278 16.95 19.96 -0.77
C PRO A 278 16.44 20.15 0.66
N GLN A 279 15.50 21.10 0.85
CA GLN A 279 14.91 21.42 2.16
C GLN A 279 13.79 20.47 2.60
N VAL A 280 13.24 19.65 1.69
CA VAL A 280 12.14 18.75 2.04
C VAL A 280 12.64 17.65 3.00
N ALA A 281 12.00 17.57 4.17
CA ALA A 281 12.28 16.53 5.14
C ALA A 281 11.64 15.21 4.68
N ILE A 282 12.45 14.26 4.21
CA ILE A 282 11.99 12.94 3.80
C ILE A 282 12.10 12.00 5.00
N LEU A 283 10.95 11.57 5.51
CA LEU A 283 10.85 10.74 6.70
C LEU A 283 10.57 9.28 6.32
N PRO A 284 11.34 8.31 6.85
CA PRO A 284 11.03 6.89 6.65
C PRO A 284 9.68 6.55 7.30
N PRO A 285 8.85 5.72 6.65
CA PRO A 285 7.56 5.31 7.21
C PRO A 285 7.77 4.39 8.42
N LYS A 286 6.92 4.53 9.44
CA LYS A 286 6.94 3.63 10.61
C LYS A 286 6.10 2.38 10.38
N PHE A 287 4.82 2.54 9.99
CA PHE A 287 3.85 1.45 9.95
C PHE A 287 3.02 1.40 8.67
N ASP A 288 2.44 0.24 8.42
CA ASP A 288 1.44 0.04 7.38
C ASP A 288 0.17 0.88 7.61
N PRO A 289 -0.57 1.23 6.54
CA PRO A 289 -1.77 2.08 6.63
C PRO A 289 -2.81 1.60 7.63
N VAL A 290 -3.00 0.29 7.76
CA VAL A 290 -3.98 -0.29 8.71
C VAL A 290 -3.67 0.11 10.17
N ILE A 291 -2.41 0.32 10.54
CA ILE A 291 -2.03 0.84 11.86
C ILE A 291 -2.39 2.32 11.98
N GLY A 292 -2.36 3.08 10.87
CA GLY A 292 -2.86 4.46 10.84
C GLY A 292 -4.32 4.56 11.29
N GLY A 293 -5.18 3.65 10.84
CA GLY A 293 -6.57 3.57 11.30
C GLY A 293 -6.69 3.21 12.78
N ILE A 294 -5.89 2.26 13.29
CA ILE A 294 -5.81 1.95 14.74
C ILE A 294 -5.40 3.20 15.53
N MET A 295 -4.35 3.90 15.10
CA MET A 295 -3.86 5.10 15.77
C MET A 295 -4.89 6.24 15.81
N LEU A 296 -5.63 6.44 14.72
CA LEU A 296 -6.72 7.42 14.70
C LEU A 296 -7.79 7.11 15.74
N GLY A 297 -8.14 5.83 15.92
CA GLY A 297 -9.08 5.39 16.94
C GLY A 297 -8.55 5.51 18.36
N LEU A 298 -7.28 5.18 18.59
CA LEU A 298 -6.61 5.33 19.88
C LEU A 298 -6.48 6.80 20.31
N GLU A 299 -6.19 7.70 19.36
CA GLU A 299 -6.15 9.14 19.61
C GLU A 299 -7.53 9.65 20.10
N ALA A 300 -8.64 9.15 19.51
CA ALA A 300 -9.99 9.45 19.98
C ALA A 300 -10.27 8.90 21.40
N PHE A 301 -9.54 7.89 21.86
CA PHE A 301 -9.57 7.41 23.24
C PHE A 301 -8.64 8.18 24.20
N GLY A 302 -7.88 9.17 23.68
CA GLY A 302 -6.96 10.00 24.46
C GLY A 302 -5.55 9.42 24.58
N VAL A 303 -5.20 8.42 23.78
CA VAL A 303 -3.85 7.84 23.76
C VAL A 303 -2.90 8.73 22.96
N ASP A 304 -1.72 9.01 23.49
CA ASP A 304 -0.65 9.72 22.77
C ASP A 304 0.06 8.77 21.80
N VAL A 305 -0.48 8.66 20.58
CA VAL A 305 0.04 7.74 19.55
C VAL A 305 1.39 8.17 18.98
N ARG A 306 1.82 9.43 19.17
CA ARG A 306 3.13 9.93 18.68
C ARG A 306 4.30 9.27 19.35
N ARG A 307 4.10 8.72 20.56
CA ARG A 307 5.11 7.97 21.34
C ARG A 307 5.21 6.50 20.95
N MET A 308 4.37 6.02 20.04
CA MET A 308 4.41 4.65 19.60
C MET A 308 5.61 4.43 18.67
N GLU A 309 6.52 3.56 19.08
CA GLU A 309 7.70 3.16 18.32
C GLU A 309 7.41 1.93 17.46
N GLN A 310 8.26 1.66 16.48
CA GLN A 310 8.09 0.54 15.53
C GLN A 310 7.94 -0.83 16.22
N ASP A 311 8.59 -1.02 17.36
CA ASP A 311 8.52 -2.27 18.12
C ASP A 311 7.13 -2.54 18.72
N THR A 312 6.27 -1.52 18.84
CA THR A 312 4.88 -1.67 19.30
C THR A 312 4.06 -2.54 18.36
N TYR A 313 4.31 -2.43 17.04
CA TYR A 313 3.58 -3.16 16.00
C TYR A 313 4.55 -3.77 14.98
N ILE A 314 5.47 -4.59 15.44
CA ILE A 314 6.60 -5.11 14.64
C ILE A 314 6.16 -5.82 13.36
N ASP A 315 5.04 -6.56 13.39
CA ASP A 315 4.50 -7.27 12.21
C ASP A 315 4.00 -6.32 11.11
N PHE A 316 3.76 -5.06 11.44
CA PHE A 316 3.26 -4.02 10.55
C PHE A 316 4.26 -2.88 10.35
N ALA A 317 5.47 -3.04 10.89
CA ALA A 317 6.52 -2.05 10.73
C ALA A 317 7.12 -2.08 9.32
N PHE A 318 7.52 -0.90 8.84
CA PHE A 318 8.37 -0.83 7.67
C PHE A 318 9.80 -1.20 8.02
N PRO A 319 10.59 -1.72 7.05
CA PRO A 319 12.04 -1.80 7.22
C PRO A 319 12.62 -0.44 7.58
N ARG A 320 13.68 -0.41 8.36
CA ARG A 320 14.40 0.84 8.65
C ARG A 320 15.08 1.30 7.36
N PHE A 321 14.65 2.43 6.84
CA PHE A 321 15.24 3.05 5.66
C PHE A 321 16.23 4.14 6.06
N SER A 322 17.25 4.33 5.23
CA SER A 322 18.18 5.45 5.26
C SER A 322 18.26 6.04 3.84
N LEU A 323 18.54 7.32 3.75
CA LEU A 323 18.86 7.99 2.47
C LEU A 323 20.35 7.85 2.11
N ASP A 324 21.18 7.40 3.07
CA ASP A 324 22.61 7.13 2.92
C ASP A 324 22.89 5.78 2.22
#